data_af6196fe4ff7f8577b270387051d0add
#
_entry.id   af6196fe4ff7f8577b270387051d0add
#
_cell.length_a   1.000
_cell.length_b   1.000
_cell.length_c   1.000
_cell.angle_alpha   90.00
_cell.angle_beta   90.00
_cell.angle_gamma   90.00
#
_symmetry.space_group_name_H-M   'P 1'
#
loop_
_entity.id
_entity.type
_entity.pdbx_description
1 polymer ?
#
loop_
_entity_poly.entity_id
_entity_poly.type
_entity_poly.pdbx_seq_one_letter_code
_entity_poly.pdbx_strand_id
1 'polypeptide(L)'
;MKKLKHINPDYICLFDDDCIVDKYWLKNVLKTTKVYKADIVTGPQIYSKNNLNKDLINYSIFFEKNYSSSICNVDWAASNNVFIDYSVIKNNKIFFDIKLKKFGIGEDQLFFSLLKKRGNSIYWNKNLKVYEKSHFHRTNLLWLIKRSFRLGVLGHYLDKKIHGVIFGYNYNYVKSLYYLLKSFLYMLFFFDRYSRINAINFFARFIGRISGPFIFKRIGFLKI
;
A
#
# COMPACT_ATOMS: atom_id res chain seq x y z
N MET A 1 5.32 -18.92 -0.97
CA MET A 1 6.78 -18.75 -1.04
C MET A 1 7.61 -19.97 -0.61
N LYS A 2 7.27 -20.74 0.44
CA LYS A 2 8.02 -21.96 0.80
C LYS A 2 8.08 -23.00 -0.34
N LYS A 3 7.02 -23.14 -1.15
CA LYS A 3 6.95 -24.06 -2.30
C LYS A 3 7.79 -23.62 -3.52
N LEU A 4 8.17 -22.34 -3.62
CA LEU A 4 8.94 -21.82 -4.76
C LEU A 4 10.40 -22.27 -4.77
N LYS A 5 10.94 -22.73 -3.64
CA LYS A 5 12.31 -23.24 -3.56
C LYS A 5 12.59 -24.43 -4.48
N HIS A 6 11.55 -25.20 -4.83
CA HIS A 6 11.66 -26.37 -5.70
C HIS A 6 11.52 -26.06 -7.20
N ILE A 7 11.00 -24.86 -7.55
CA ILE A 7 10.67 -24.48 -8.94
C ILE A 7 11.78 -23.61 -9.54
N ASN A 8 12.50 -22.85 -8.72
CA ASN A 8 13.55 -21.87 -9.12
C ASN A 8 13.15 -21.02 -10.34
N PRO A 9 12.03 -20.26 -10.27
CA PRO A 9 11.55 -19.46 -11.39
C PRO A 9 12.46 -18.26 -11.62
N ASP A 10 12.45 -17.69 -12.84
CA ASP A 10 13.14 -16.44 -13.13
C ASP A 10 12.40 -15.23 -12.51
N TYR A 11 11.06 -15.29 -12.50
CA TYR A 11 10.21 -14.18 -12.07
C TYR A 11 9.00 -14.66 -11.27
N ILE A 12 8.47 -13.76 -10.45
CA ILE A 12 7.22 -13.96 -9.71
C ILE A 12 6.26 -12.82 -10.06
N CYS A 13 5.03 -13.18 -10.45
CA CYS A 13 3.95 -12.23 -10.61
C CYS A 13 2.91 -12.46 -9.49
N LEU A 14 2.43 -11.39 -8.88
CA LEU A 14 1.37 -11.43 -7.89
C LEU A 14 0.17 -10.64 -8.39
N PHE A 15 -1.00 -11.24 -8.31
CA PHE A 15 -2.29 -10.65 -8.64
C PHE A 15 -3.31 -11.08 -7.60
N ASP A 16 -4.35 -10.26 -7.39
CA ASP A 16 -5.54 -10.68 -6.65
C ASP A 16 -6.38 -11.60 -7.55
N ASP A 17 -7.12 -12.53 -6.97
CA ASP A 17 -7.91 -13.57 -7.67
C ASP A 17 -9.15 -13.00 -8.41
N ASP A 18 -9.56 -11.77 -8.11
CA ASP A 18 -10.64 -11.03 -8.74
C ASP A 18 -10.16 -10.01 -9.79
N CYS A 19 -8.89 -10.08 -10.18
CA CYS A 19 -8.26 -9.17 -11.13
C CYS A 19 -8.18 -9.75 -12.55
N ILE A 20 -8.36 -8.88 -13.55
CA ILE A 20 -8.14 -9.15 -14.97
C ILE A 20 -6.93 -8.36 -15.44
N VAL A 21 -5.94 -9.05 -15.94
CA VAL A 21 -4.68 -8.45 -16.41
C VAL A 21 -4.83 -7.94 -17.84
N ASP A 22 -4.29 -6.76 -18.13
CA ASP A 22 -4.26 -6.20 -19.49
C ASP A 22 -3.45 -7.10 -20.43
N LYS A 23 -3.91 -7.27 -21.68
CA LYS A 23 -3.28 -8.13 -22.69
C LYS A 23 -1.82 -7.78 -23.01
N TYR A 24 -1.41 -6.53 -22.80
CA TYR A 24 -0.04 -6.07 -23.01
C TYR A 24 0.78 -6.00 -21.72
N TRP A 25 0.23 -6.45 -20.60
CA TRP A 25 0.86 -6.34 -19.29
C TRP A 25 2.27 -6.94 -19.29
N LEU A 26 2.41 -8.20 -19.69
CA LEU A 26 3.70 -8.90 -19.70
C LEU A 26 4.73 -8.20 -20.62
N LYS A 27 4.30 -7.77 -21.82
CA LYS A 27 5.16 -7.01 -22.75
C LYS A 27 5.69 -5.73 -22.10
N ASN A 28 4.80 -4.99 -21.42
CA ASN A 28 5.15 -3.73 -20.76
C ASN A 28 6.08 -3.95 -19.56
N VAL A 29 5.86 -5.00 -18.78
CA VAL A 29 6.75 -5.41 -17.69
C VAL A 29 8.15 -5.68 -18.22
N LEU A 30 8.31 -6.59 -19.16
CA LEU A 30 9.61 -6.99 -19.70
C LEU A 30 10.37 -5.79 -20.32
N LYS A 31 9.64 -4.90 -21.01
CA LYS A 31 10.22 -3.65 -21.50
C LYS A 31 10.73 -2.76 -20.36
N THR A 32 9.93 -2.59 -19.29
CA THR A 32 10.32 -1.76 -18.15
C THR A 32 11.53 -2.33 -17.43
N THR A 33 11.52 -3.63 -17.17
CA THR A 33 12.62 -4.34 -16.52
C THR A 33 13.91 -4.18 -17.30
N LYS A 34 13.86 -4.37 -18.62
CA LYS A 34 15.04 -4.25 -19.50
C LYS A 34 15.59 -2.82 -19.56
N VAL A 35 14.72 -1.81 -19.72
CA VAL A 35 15.14 -0.40 -19.91
C VAL A 35 15.66 0.20 -18.61
N TYR A 36 14.98 -0.05 -17.49
CA TYR A 36 15.30 0.56 -16.20
C TYR A 36 16.09 -0.34 -15.26
N LYS A 37 16.43 -1.56 -15.69
CA LYS A 37 17.05 -2.61 -14.83
C LYS A 37 16.29 -2.75 -13.51
N ALA A 38 14.96 -2.81 -13.63
CA ALA A 38 14.06 -2.80 -12.48
C ALA A 38 13.98 -4.19 -11.83
N ASP A 39 14.22 -4.26 -10.54
CA ASP A 39 14.07 -5.48 -9.73
C ASP A 39 12.60 -5.84 -9.50
N ILE A 40 11.77 -4.80 -9.35
CA ILE A 40 10.34 -4.92 -9.08
C ILE A 40 9.61 -3.91 -9.95
N VAL A 41 8.53 -4.35 -10.60
CA VAL A 41 7.67 -3.47 -11.41
C VAL A 41 6.23 -3.62 -10.96
N THR A 42 5.54 -2.49 -10.79
CA THR A 42 4.13 -2.43 -10.41
C THR A 42 3.38 -1.43 -11.30
N GLY A 43 2.05 -1.42 -11.23
CA GLY A 43 1.23 -0.54 -12.03
C GLY A 43 -0.13 -0.26 -11.42
N PRO A 44 -1.01 0.48 -12.13
CA PRO A 44 -2.30 0.86 -11.64
C PRO A 44 -3.26 -0.33 -11.56
N GLN A 45 -4.09 -0.29 -10.52
CA GLN A 45 -5.28 -1.10 -10.40
C GLN A 45 -6.49 -0.23 -10.79
N ILE A 46 -7.20 -0.64 -11.82
CA ILE A 46 -8.32 0.11 -12.38
C ILE A 46 -9.61 -0.55 -11.94
N TYR A 47 -10.44 0.19 -11.24
CA TYR A 47 -11.74 -0.29 -10.78
C TYR A 47 -12.83 -0.08 -11.84
N SER A 48 -13.68 -1.09 -12.03
CA SER A 48 -14.88 -0.94 -12.83
C SER A 48 -15.85 0.05 -12.16
N LYS A 49 -16.22 1.12 -12.88
CA LYS A 49 -17.05 2.21 -12.35
C LYS A 49 -18.54 1.87 -12.25
N ASN A 50 -18.97 0.73 -12.75
CA ASN A 50 -20.40 0.44 -12.99
C ASN A 50 -21.26 0.28 -11.71
N ASN A 51 -20.66 0.06 -10.53
CA ASN A 51 -21.39 -0.18 -9.28
C ASN A 51 -20.88 0.66 -8.11
N LEU A 52 -20.17 1.74 -8.37
CA LEU A 52 -19.56 2.55 -7.32
C LEU A 52 -20.39 3.80 -7.06
N ASN A 53 -20.47 4.19 -5.80
CA ASN A 53 -20.96 5.52 -5.45
C ASN A 53 -20.01 6.55 -6.06
N LYS A 54 -20.41 7.15 -7.21
CA LYS A 54 -19.59 8.09 -8.00
C LYS A 54 -19.01 9.22 -7.16
N ASP A 55 -19.76 9.62 -6.15
CA ASP A 55 -19.35 10.69 -5.25
C ASP A 55 -18.15 10.33 -4.36
N LEU A 56 -18.06 9.08 -3.93
CA LEU A 56 -16.97 8.63 -3.05
C LEU A 56 -15.72 8.18 -3.80
N ILE A 57 -15.87 7.72 -5.06
CA ILE A 57 -14.73 7.33 -5.89
C ILE A 57 -13.84 8.53 -6.21
N ASN A 58 -14.46 9.66 -6.54
CA ASN A 58 -13.72 10.89 -6.84
C ASN A 58 -12.96 11.45 -5.63
N TYR A 59 -13.35 11.03 -4.42
CA TYR A 59 -12.75 11.47 -3.15
C TYR A 59 -11.84 10.43 -2.52
N SER A 60 -11.77 9.24 -3.05
CA SER A 60 -10.99 8.18 -2.46
C SER A 60 -9.54 8.24 -2.93
N ILE A 61 -8.71 8.91 -2.15
CA ILE A 61 -7.24 8.90 -2.28
C ILE A 61 -6.63 7.47 -2.20
N PHE A 62 -7.48 6.45 -1.96
CA PHE A 62 -7.05 5.06 -1.79
C PHE A 62 -7.16 4.24 -3.08
N PHE A 63 -7.93 4.72 -4.07
CA PHE A 63 -8.24 3.90 -5.25
C PHE A 63 -7.29 4.12 -6.42
N GLU A 64 -6.69 5.29 -6.54
CA GLU A 64 -5.73 5.54 -7.61
C GLU A 64 -4.52 6.29 -7.08
N LYS A 65 -3.33 5.73 -7.28
CA LYS A 65 -2.08 6.50 -7.20
C LYS A 65 -1.77 7.04 -8.58
N ASN A 66 -2.05 8.32 -8.78
CA ASN A 66 -1.61 9.02 -9.97
C ASN A 66 -0.20 9.57 -9.75
N TYR A 67 0.77 8.99 -10.41
CA TYR A 67 2.10 9.57 -10.50
C TYR A 67 2.15 10.50 -11.71
N SER A 68 2.89 11.60 -11.59
CA SER A 68 3.05 12.59 -12.66
C SER A 68 3.73 12.02 -13.90
N SER A 69 4.62 11.04 -13.71
CA SER A 69 5.35 10.37 -14.78
C SER A 69 4.70 9.05 -15.17
N SER A 70 4.77 8.69 -16.45
CA SER A 70 4.27 7.41 -16.95
C SER A 70 5.04 6.20 -16.42
N ILE A 71 6.33 6.38 -16.10
CA ILE A 71 7.19 5.40 -15.45
C ILE A 71 8.04 6.17 -14.42
N CYS A 72 8.05 5.72 -13.19
CA CYS A 72 8.84 6.35 -12.12
C CYS A 72 9.27 5.35 -11.04
N ASN A 73 10.37 5.68 -10.35
CA ASN A 73 10.80 4.95 -9.16
C ASN A 73 9.87 5.27 -8.00
N VAL A 74 9.50 4.23 -7.22
CA VAL A 74 8.58 4.35 -6.08
C VAL A 74 9.12 3.62 -4.86
N ASP A 75 8.57 3.91 -3.68
CA ASP A 75 9.07 3.36 -2.41
C ASP A 75 8.42 2.04 -1.99
N TRP A 76 7.30 1.68 -2.61
CA TRP A 76 6.61 0.44 -2.33
C TRP A 76 5.67 0.02 -3.48
N ALA A 77 5.21 -1.22 -3.46
CA ALA A 77 4.22 -1.77 -4.38
C ALA A 77 3.07 -2.42 -3.62
N ALA A 78 1.95 -2.63 -4.30
CA ALA A 78 0.86 -3.46 -3.80
C ALA A 78 0.95 -4.86 -4.43
N SER A 79 0.62 -5.89 -3.68
CA SER A 79 0.73 -7.28 -4.14
C SER A 79 -0.29 -7.69 -5.20
N ASN A 80 -1.28 -6.85 -5.47
CA ASN A 80 -2.36 -7.10 -6.43
C ASN A 80 -1.98 -6.85 -7.90
N ASN A 81 -0.83 -6.21 -8.16
CA ASN A 81 -0.31 -5.93 -9.50
C ASN A 81 1.20 -5.72 -9.44
N VAL A 82 1.95 -6.79 -9.34
CA VAL A 82 3.41 -6.67 -9.22
C VAL A 82 4.14 -7.82 -9.88
N PHE A 83 5.27 -7.47 -10.48
CA PHE A 83 6.28 -8.37 -11.03
C PHE A 83 7.57 -8.21 -10.23
N ILE A 84 8.21 -9.31 -9.90
CA ILE A 84 9.40 -9.38 -9.05
C ILE A 84 10.41 -10.30 -9.72
N ASP A 85 11.65 -9.84 -9.89
CA ASP A 85 12.77 -10.71 -10.22
C ASP A 85 13.00 -11.69 -9.05
N TYR A 86 13.05 -12.97 -9.34
CA TYR A 86 13.16 -13.98 -8.28
C TYR A 86 14.47 -13.87 -7.51
N SER A 87 15.54 -13.38 -8.14
CA SER A 87 16.82 -13.12 -7.48
C SER A 87 16.67 -12.19 -6.27
N VAL A 88 15.75 -11.22 -6.33
CA VAL A 88 15.42 -10.32 -5.22
C VAL A 88 14.98 -11.09 -3.98
N ILE A 89 14.09 -12.06 -4.16
CA ILE A 89 13.60 -12.88 -3.04
C ILE A 89 14.69 -13.81 -2.51
N LYS A 90 15.44 -14.44 -3.43
CA LYS A 90 16.53 -15.36 -3.11
C LYS A 90 17.64 -14.68 -2.32
N ASN A 91 18.05 -13.49 -2.74
CA ASN A 91 19.17 -12.75 -2.15
C ASN A 91 18.78 -12.08 -0.82
N ASN A 92 17.61 -11.50 -0.72
CA ASN A 92 17.20 -10.75 0.46
C ASN A 92 16.63 -11.62 1.58
N LYS A 93 16.07 -12.79 1.28
CA LYS A 93 15.40 -13.69 2.24
C LYS A 93 14.30 -12.98 3.05
N ILE A 94 13.68 -11.95 2.47
CA ILE A 94 12.55 -11.21 3.04
C ILE A 94 11.26 -11.87 2.57
N PHE A 95 10.32 -12.07 3.48
CA PHE A 95 9.02 -12.70 3.22
C PHE A 95 7.89 -11.84 3.80
N PHE A 96 6.67 -12.07 3.33
CA PHE A 96 5.48 -11.43 3.89
C PHE A 96 5.34 -11.76 5.38
N ASP A 97 5.07 -10.73 6.20
CA ASP A 97 4.85 -10.90 7.63
C ASP A 97 3.47 -11.50 7.90
N ILE A 98 3.44 -12.80 8.21
CA ILE A 98 2.22 -13.56 8.46
C ILE A 98 1.39 -12.96 9.61
N LYS A 99 2.04 -12.27 10.56
CA LYS A 99 1.33 -11.62 11.67
C LYS A 99 0.34 -10.57 11.17
N LEU A 100 0.65 -9.88 10.07
CA LEU A 100 -0.21 -8.86 9.48
C LEU A 100 -1.48 -9.43 8.83
N LYS A 101 -1.56 -10.74 8.58
CA LYS A 101 -2.76 -11.39 8.06
C LYS A 101 -4.01 -11.08 8.90
N LYS A 102 -3.86 -10.96 10.23
CA LYS A 102 -4.96 -10.60 11.14
C LYS A 102 -5.52 -9.20 10.91
N PHE A 103 -4.71 -8.29 10.34
CA PHE A 103 -5.15 -6.93 9.99
C PHE A 103 -5.73 -6.84 8.59
N GLY A 104 -5.44 -7.82 7.71
CA GLY A 104 -5.89 -7.88 6.33
C GLY A 104 -5.42 -6.69 5.47
N ILE A 105 -4.36 -6.00 5.87
CA ILE A 105 -3.70 -4.91 5.14
C ILE A 105 -2.25 -4.75 5.61
N GLY A 106 -1.37 -4.30 4.70
CA GLY A 106 -0.04 -3.77 5.00
C GLY A 106 1.10 -4.76 4.98
N GLU A 107 0.83 -6.04 4.76
CA GLU A 107 1.84 -7.06 4.54
C GLU A 107 2.66 -6.78 3.27
N ASP A 108 2.02 -6.31 2.24
CA ASP A 108 2.63 -5.86 1.00
C ASP A 108 3.46 -4.60 1.20
N GLN A 109 2.90 -3.59 1.87
CA GLN A 109 3.61 -2.35 2.16
C GLN A 109 4.89 -2.61 2.96
N LEU A 110 4.84 -3.47 3.99
CA LEU A 110 6.03 -3.84 4.76
C LEU A 110 7.05 -4.56 3.89
N PHE A 111 6.61 -5.57 3.15
CA PHE A 111 7.46 -6.41 2.32
C PHE A 111 8.24 -5.58 1.31
N PHE A 112 7.55 -4.76 0.50
CA PHE A 112 8.19 -3.95 -0.52
C PHE A 112 9.02 -2.80 0.05
N SER A 113 8.59 -2.17 1.16
CA SER A 113 9.41 -1.15 1.83
C SER A 113 10.72 -1.72 2.40
N LEU A 114 10.72 -2.95 2.89
CA LEU A 114 11.95 -3.61 3.35
C LEU A 114 12.87 -3.96 2.17
N LEU A 115 12.35 -4.42 1.05
CA LEU A 115 13.12 -4.65 -0.17
C LEU A 115 13.72 -3.34 -0.69
N LYS A 116 12.95 -2.27 -0.72
CA LYS A 116 13.43 -0.93 -1.08
C LYS A 116 14.58 -0.47 -0.18
N LYS A 117 14.45 -0.66 1.13
CA LYS A 117 15.50 -0.33 2.10
C LYS A 117 16.79 -1.14 1.90
N ARG A 118 16.70 -2.34 1.32
CA ARG A 118 17.84 -3.18 0.93
C ARG A 118 18.47 -2.77 -0.41
N GLY A 119 18.02 -1.67 -1.01
CA GLY A 119 18.56 -1.13 -2.25
C GLY A 119 17.89 -1.65 -3.52
N ASN A 120 16.85 -2.50 -3.41
CA ASN A 120 16.15 -2.96 -4.60
C ASN A 120 15.33 -1.83 -5.25
N SER A 121 15.33 -1.81 -6.57
CA SER A 121 14.60 -0.83 -7.36
C SER A 121 13.14 -1.24 -7.54
N ILE A 122 12.20 -0.30 -7.31
CA ILE A 122 10.78 -0.51 -7.54
C ILE A 122 10.30 0.54 -8.53
N TYR A 123 9.80 0.11 -9.68
CA TYR A 123 9.28 1.01 -10.71
C TYR A 123 7.77 0.86 -10.87
N TRP A 124 7.08 1.98 -10.90
CA TRP A 124 5.68 2.05 -11.28
C TRP A 124 5.59 2.40 -12.77
N ASN A 125 4.75 1.67 -13.51
CA ASN A 125 4.48 1.93 -14.92
C ASN A 125 2.96 2.00 -15.14
N LYS A 126 2.49 3.13 -15.62
CA LYS A 126 1.05 3.40 -15.86
C LYS A 126 0.40 2.47 -16.91
N ASN A 127 1.21 1.80 -17.73
CA ASN A 127 0.72 0.86 -18.74
C ASN A 127 0.61 -0.59 -18.23
N LEU A 128 1.00 -0.87 -17.00
CA LEU A 128 0.77 -2.17 -16.34
C LEU A 128 -0.60 -2.20 -15.68
N LYS A 129 -1.64 -2.19 -16.47
CA LYS A 129 -3.01 -2.10 -15.99
C LYS A 129 -3.52 -3.47 -15.54
N VAL A 130 -4.18 -3.47 -14.38
CA VAL A 130 -4.96 -4.60 -13.88
C VAL A 130 -6.36 -4.06 -13.57
N TYR A 131 -7.37 -4.77 -14.01
CA TYR A 131 -8.77 -4.38 -13.84
C TYR A 131 -9.40 -5.21 -12.73
N GLU A 132 -9.97 -4.57 -11.72
CA GLU A 132 -10.67 -5.21 -10.60
C GLU A 132 -12.16 -4.88 -10.65
N LYS A 133 -13.01 -5.87 -10.31
CA LYS A 133 -14.42 -5.63 -10.06
C LYS A 133 -14.56 -4.87 -8.75
N SER A 134 -15.11 -3.66 -8.83
CA SER A 134 -15.30 -2.86 -7.64
C SER A 134 -16.41 -3.43 -6.74
N HIS A 135 -16.13 -3.53 -5.46
CA HIS A 135 -17.10 -3.93 -4.45
C HIS A 135 -17.81 -2.70 -3.87
N PHE A 136 -19.12 -2.61 -4.06
CA PHE A 136 -19.97 -1.51 -3.59
C PHE A 136 -19.72 -1.16 -2.10
N HIS A 137 -19.51 -2.16 -1.24
CA HIS A 137 -19.28 -1.93 0.19
C HIS A 137 -17.99 -1.17 0.50
N ARG A 138 -17.00 -1.10 -0.43
CA ARG A 138 -15.75 -0.34 -0.26
C ARG A 138 -15.94 1.16 -0.53
N THR A 139 -17.11 1.58 -0.98
CA THR A 139 -17.41 2.98 -1.35
C THR A 139 -18.29 3.71 -0.35
N ASN A 140 -18.47 3.21 0.87
CA ASN A 140 -19.18 3.95 1.90
C ASN A 140 -18.23 4.67 2.86
N LEU A 141 -18.68 5.77 3.43
CA LEU A 141 -17.88 6.62 4.32
C LEU A 141 -17.38 5.86 5.55
N LEU A 142 -18.19 5.01 6.14
CA LEU A 142 -17.82 4.25 7.32
C LEU A 142 -16.66 3.27 7.03
N TRP A 143 -16.70 2.63 5.86
CA TRP A 143 -15.60 1.77 5.42
C TRP A 143 -14.30 2.57 5.22
N LEU A 144 -14.38 3.76 4.62
CA LEU A 144 -13.23 4.66 4.44
C LEU A 144 -12.62 5.07 5.80
N ILE A 145 -13.45 5.43 6.77
CA ILE A 145 -13.01 5.79 8.13
C ILE A 145 -12.32 4.60 8.80
N LYS A 146 -12.97 3.44 8.80
CA LYS A 146 -12.40 2.20 9.38
C LYS A 146 -11.08 1.83 8.71
N ARG A 147 -10.99 1.92 7.39
CA ARG A 147 -9.75 1.66 6.65
C ARG A 147 -8.66 2.67 7.02
N SER A 148 -8.97 3.97 7.09
CA SER A 148 -8.03 5.01 7.49
C SER A 148 -7.51 4.80 8.91
N PHE A 149 -8.37 4.46 9.85
CA PHE A 149 -7.97 4.12 11.21
C PHE A 149 -7.02 2.90 11.23
N ARG A 150 -7.37 1.79 10.55
CA ARG A 150 -6.54 0.59 10.45
C ARG A 150 -5.17 0.88 9.82
N LEU A 151 -5.12 1.71 8.77
CA LEU A 151 -3.86 2.17 8.16
C LEU A 151 -3.04 3.02 9.15
N GLY A 152 -3.69 3.80 10.01
CA GLY A 152 -3.03 4.52 11.09
C GLY A 152 -2.40 3.56 12.11
N VAL A 153 -3.17 2.62 12.64
CA VAL A 153 -2.70 1.58 13.58
C VAL A 153 -1.51 0.82 13.00
N LEU A 154 -1.66 0.34 11.77
CA LEU A 154 -0.63 -0.39 11.06
C LEU A 154 0.65 0.45 10.86
N GLY A 155 0.50 1.73 10.55
CA GLY A 155 1.60 2.64 10.29
C GLY A 155 2.62 2.68 11.42
N HIS A 156 2.18 2.61 12.67
CA HIS A 156 3.08 2.47 13.82
C HIS A 156 3.96 1.21 13.74
N TYR A 157 3.34 0.07 13.43
CA TYR A 157 4.05 -1.21 13.31
C TYR A 157 5.06 -1.20 12.15
N LEU A 158 4.66 -0.66 11.00
CA LEU A 158 5.51 -0.55 9.82
C LEU A 158 6.72 0.34 10.09
N ASP A 159 6.51 1.53 10.67
CA ASP A 159 7.59 2.46 10.96
C ASP A 159 8.61 1.83 11.93
N LYS A 160 8.15 1.11 12.94
CA LYS A 160 9.02 0.37 13.86
C LYS A 160 9.83 -0.74 13.15
N LYS A 161 9.21 -1.47 12.23
CA LYS A 161 9.88 -2.53 11.46
C LYS A 161 10.87 -1.98 10.45
N ILE A 162 10.52 -0.89 9.80
CA ILE A 162 11.35 -0.28 8.75
C ILE A 162 12.51 0.52 9.34
N HIS A 163 12.28 1.31 10.39
CA HIS A 163 13.25 2.25 10.93
C HIS A 163 13.91 1.83 12.26
N GLY A 164 13.49 0.69 12.82
CA GLY A 164 13.90 0.26 14.16
C GLY A 164 13.05 0.86 15.27
N VAL A 165 13.33 0.47 16.52
CA VAL A 165 12.43 0.81 17.64
C VAL A 165 12.40 2.32 17.90
N ILE A 166 13.56 2.93 18.16
CA ILE A 166 13.68 4.34 18.57
C ILE A 166 13.22 5.27 17.43
N PHE A 167 13.82 5.13 16.25
CA PHE A 167 13.48 5.96 15.10
C PHE A 167 12.05 5.71 14.62
N GLY A 168 11.55 4.49 14.71
CA GLY A 168 10.18 4.14 14.36
C GLY A 168 9.14 4.83 15.23
N TYR A 169 9.38 4.98 16.54
CA TYR A 169 8.51 5.76 17.42
C TYR A 169 8.52 7.26 17.06
N ASN A 170 9.70 7.84 16.85
CA ASN A 170 9.82 9.24 16.46
C ASN A 170 9.14 9.50 15.12
N TYR A 171 9.35 8.62 14.15
CA TYR A 171 8.73 8.70 12.83
C TYR A 171 7.21 8.57 12.89
N ASN A 172 6.70 7.66 13.71
CA ASN A 172 5.26 7.52 13.96
C ASN A 172 4.68 8.79 14.60
N TYR A 173 5.37 9.40 15.55
CA TYR A 173 4.93 10.64 16.19
C TYR A 173 4.86 11.80 15.19
N VAL A 174 5.92 12.03 14.42
CA VAL A 174 5.97 13.07 13.38
C VAL A 174 4.85 12.88 12.35
N LYS A 175 4.65 11.64 11.87
CA LYS A 175 3.54 11.34 10.95
C LYS A 175 2.16 11.51 11.60
N SER A 176 2.03 11.24 12.89
CA SER A 176 0.77 11.49 13.62
C SER A 176 0.44 12.98 13.61
N LEU A 177 1.42 13.82 13.96
CA LEU A 177 1.26 15.28 13.92
C LEU A 177 0.92 15.77 12.50
N TYR A 178 1.61 15.25 11.48
CA TYR A 178 1.30 15.56 10.08
C TYR A 178 -0.17 15.25 9.71
N TYR A 179 -0.70 14.10 10.13
CA TYR A 179 -2.10 13.75 9.87
C TYR A 179 -3.08 14.64 10.64
N LEU A 180 -2.75 15.01 11.87
CA LEU A 180 -3.54 15.96 12.65
C LEU A 180 -3.60 17.33 11.97
N LEU A 181 -2.44 17.87 11.58
CA LEU A 181 -2.35 19.16 10.87
C LEU A 181 -3.11 19.13 9.55
N LYS A 182 -2.97 18.07 8.77
CA LYS A 182 -3.75 17.88 7.53
C LYS A 182 -5.25 17.83 7.80
N SER A 183 -5.69 17.11 8.82
CA SER A 183 -7.10 17.09 9.20
C SER A 183 -7.60 18.49 9.51
N PHE A 184 -6.85 19.25 10.31
CA PHE A 184 -7.19 20.62 10.65
C PHE A 184 -7.25 21.54 9.42
N LEU A 185 -6.25 21.47 8.52
CA LEU A 185 -6.25 22.25 7.28
C LEU A 185 -7.48 21.95 6.41
N TYR A 186 -7.88 20.69 6.27
CA TYR A 186 -9.10 20.36 5.55
C TYR A 186 -10.37 20.81 6.27
N MET A 187 -10.36 20.93 7.60
CA MET A 187 -11.49 21.49 8.35
C MET A 187 -11.70 22.99 8.07
N LEU A 188 -10.67 23.74 7.72
CA LEU A 188 -10.82 25.16 7.34
C LEU A 188 -11.68 25.33 6.07
N PHE A 189 -11.74 24.30 5.22
CA PHE A 189 -12.56 24.25 4.00
C PHE A 189 -13.78 23.35 4.18
N PHE A 190 -14.40 23.36 5.35
CA PHE A 190 -15.48 22.44 5.74
C PHE A 190 -16.73 22.51 4.85
N PHE A 191 -16.95 23.60 4.13
CA PHE A 191 -18.09 23.76 3.22
C PHE A 191 -18.06 22.80 2.03
N ASP A 192 -16.86 22.39 1.59
CA ASP A 192 -16.69 21.43 0.52
C ASP A 192 -16.73 19.98 1.04
N ARG A 193 -17.51 19.13 0.32
CA ARG A 193 -17.65 17.70 0.66
C ARG A 193 -16.32 16.94 0.63
N TYR A 194 -15.45 17.26 -0.33
CA TYR A 194 -14.13 16.67 -0.44
C TYR A 194 -13.28 16.96 0.79
N SER A 195 -13.27 18.20 1.23
CA SER A 195 -12.54 18.62 2.42
C SER A 195 -13.04 17.96 3.68
N ARG A 196 -14.37 17.84 3.87
CA ARG A 196 -14.96 17.13 5.02
C ARG A 196 -14.52 15.67 5.08
N ILE A 197 -14.58 14.93 3.95
CA ILE A 197 -14.20 13.53 3.89
C ILE A 197 -12.71 13.37 4.18
N ASN A 198 -11.85 14.22 3.62
CA ASN A 198 -10.42 14.17 3.87
C ASN A 198 -10.08 14.55 5.32
N ALA A 199 -10.71 15.55 5.91
CA ALA A 199 -10.54 15.90 7.32
C ALA A 199 -10.80 14.67 8.22
N ILE A 200 -11.94 14.01 8.03
CA ILE A 200 -12.32 12.81 8.80
C ILE A 200 -11.32 11.67 8.57
N ASN A 201 -10.91 11.43 7.34
CA ASN A 201 -9.94 10.37 7.02
C ASN A 201 -8.57 10.61 7.65
N PHE A 202 -8.05 11.83 7.59
CA PHE A 202 -6.77 12.16 8.22
C PHE A 202 -6.87 12.11 9.75
N PHE A 203 -8.00 12.55 10.33
CA PHE A 203 -8.23 12.42 11.75
C PHE A 203 -8.28 10.95 12.19
N ALA A 204 -9.01 10.11 11.47
CA ALA A 204 -9.05 8.67 11.74
C ALA A 204 -7.65 8.02 11.66
N ARG A 205 -6.79 8.43 10.70
CA ARG A 205 -5.40 8.00 10.64
C ARG A 205 -4.57 8.46 11.83
N PHE A 206 -4.74 9.69 12.25
CA PHE A 206 -4.09 10.25 13.43
C PHE A 206 -4.42 9.42 14.67
N ILE A 207 -5.70 9.22 14.95
CA ILE A 207 -6.16 8.40 16.09
C ILE A 207 -5.62 6.96 15.98
N GLY A 208 -5.65 6.37 14.79
CA GLY A 208 -5.08 5.05 14.54
C GLY A 208 -3.60 4.95 14.88
N ARG A 209 -2.80 5.97 14.54
CA ARG A 209 -1.36 5.99 14.86
C ARG A 209 -1.07 6.10 16.35
N ILE A 210 -1.83 6.93 17.06
CA ILE A 210 -1.67 7.06 18.52
C ILE A 210 -2.12 5.79 19.24
N SER A 211 -3.21 5.18 18.82
CA SER A 211 -3.71 3.93 19.41
C SER A 211 -2.91 2.69 19.03
N GLY A 212 -2.14 2.76 17.94
CA GLY A 212 -1.35 1.65 17.40
C GLY A 212 -0.49 0.93 18.44
N PRO A 213 0.36 1.62 19.21
CA PRO A 213 1.18 1.00 20.26
C PRO A 213 0.38 0.16 21.25
N PHE A 214 -0.76 0.67 21.71
CA PHE A 214 -1.63 0.01 22.68
C PHE A 214 -2.34 -1.20 22.08
N ILE A 215 -2.85 -1.07 20.86
CA ILE A 215 -3.53 -2.15 20.13
C ILE A 215 -2.57 -3.30 19.86
N PHE A 216 -1.37 -3.03 19.37
CA PHE A 216 -0.36 -4.07 19.12
C PHE A 216 0.13 -4.75 20.39
N LYS A 217 0.25 -4.01 21.49
CA LYS A 217 0.56 -4.58 22.82
C LYS A 217 -0.53 -5.54 23.27
N ARG A 218 -1.80 -5.13 23.17
CA ARG A 218 -2.97 -5.95 23.61
C ARG A 218 -3.14 -7.23 22.79
N ILE A 219 -2.82 -7.22 21.50
CA ILE A 219 -2.96 -8.40 20.62
C ILE A 219 -1.74 -9.34 20.70
N GLY A 220 -0.74 -9.02 21.55
CA GLY A 220 0.45 -9.85 21.73
C GLY A 220 1.46 -9.77 20.53
N PHE A 221 1.34 -8.73 19.71
CA PHE A 221 2.27 -8.49 18.58
C PHE A 221 3.61 -7.90 19.00
N LEU A 222 3.64 -7.25 20.14
CA LEU A 222 4.84 -6.67 20.75
C LEU A 222 5.17 -7.48 21.99
N LYS A 223 5.99 -8.53 21.85
CA LYS A 223 6.86 -8.91 22.96
C LYS A 223 7.90 -7.79 23.08
N ILE A 224 7.86 -7.10 24.20
CA ILE A 224 8.88 -6.14 24.63
C ILE A 224 10.19 -6.88 24.79
#